data_3427174edea23b6bce41521979122618
#
_entry.id   3427174edea23b6bce41521979122618
#
_cell.length_a   1.000
_cell.length_b   1.000
_cell.length_c   1.000
_cell.angle_alpha   90.00
_cell.angle_beta   90.00
_cell.angle_gamma   90.00
#
_symmetry.space_group_name_H-M   'P 1'
#
loop_
_entity.id
_entity.type
_entity.pdbx_description
1 polymer ?
#
loop_
_entity_poly.entity_id
_entity_poly.type
_entity_poly.pdbx_seq_one_letter_code
_entity_poly.pdbx_strand_id
1 'polypeptide(L)'
;MGTGVVHGEPEPTALVDQQHCMFCHMHDAPFLAPSFQQIAERYRDMPNASRMLEQKLRLGGKAHWGDMAMPAAVERGGPLSAEDAHTLVQWVLSQ
;
A
#
# COMPACT_ATOMS: atom_id res chain seq x y z
N MET A 1 -5.20 11.25 -22.61
CA MET A 1 -5.27 10.12 -21.66
C MET A 1 -4.22 10.28 -20.62
N GLY A 2 -4.60 10.21 -19.40
CA GLY A 2 -3.65 10.26 -18.32
C GLY A 2 -2.84 8.98 -18.27
N THR A 3 -1.60 9.10 -17.85
CA THR A 3 -0.75 7.94 -17.58
C THR A 3 -0.73 7.64 -16.09
N GLY A 4 -1.52 8.36 -15.33
CA GLY A 4 -1.58 8.19 -13.90
C GLY A 4 -2.43 7.01 -13.47
N VAL A 5 -2.62 6.93 -12.17
CA VAL A 5 -3.40 5.88 -11.56
C VAL A 5 -4.87 6.08 -11.87
N VAL A 6 -5.57 4.99 -12.18
CA VAL A 6 -7.03 5.02 -12.35
C VAL A 6 -7.66 5.12 -10.97
N HIS A 7 -8.46 6.16 -10.76
CA HIS A 7 -9.14 6.35 -9.48
C HIS A 7 -10.24 5.31 -9.30
N GLY A 8 -10.33 4.80 -8.07
CA GLY A 8 -11.41 3.89 -7.72
C GLY A 8 -11.27 2.49 -8.27
N GLU A 9 -10.05 2.01 -8.47
CA GLU A 9 -9.84 0.62 -8.85
C GLU A 9 -10.50 -0.31 -7.83
N PRO A 10 -11.03 -1.46 -8.28
CA PRO A 10 -11.64 -2.41 -7.34
C PRO A 10 -10.64 -2.87 -6.29
N GLU A 11 -11.10 -3.00 -5.07
CA GLU A 11 -10.25 -3.50 -4.00
C GLU A 11 -9.88 -4.96 -4.22
N PRO A 12 -8.60 -5.32 -4.20
CA PRO A 12 -8.18 -6.72 -4.24
C PRO A 12 -8.36 -7.34 -2.85
N THR A 13 -9.61 -7.60 -2.49
CA THR A 13 -10.01 -7.94 -1.13
C THR A 13 -9.26 -9.15 -0.57
N ALA A 14 -9.06 -10.19 -1.37
CA ALA A 14 -8.35 -11.38 -0.92
C ALA A 14 -6.92 -11.05 -0.49
N LEU A 15 -6.23 -10.20 -1.27
CA LEU A 15 -4.87 -9.79 -0.93
C LEU A 15 -4.84 -8.87 0.30
N VAL A 16 -5.78 -7.94 0.38
CA VAL A 16 -5.88 -7.03 1.52
C VAL A 16 -6.10 -7.81 2.81
N ASP A 17 -7.00 -8.80 2.78
CA ASP A 17 -7.28 -9.63 3.95
C ASP A 17 -6.10 -10.52 4.29
N GLN A 18 -5.48 -11.15 3.31
CA GLN A 18 -4.35 -12.04 3.52
C GLN A 18 -3.17 -11.29 4.14
N GLN A 19 -2.94 -10.07 3.71
CA GLN A 19 -1.81 -9.27 4.20
C GLN A 19 -2.16 -8.43 5.42
N HIS A 20 -3.37 -8.54 5.94
CA HIS A 20 -3.81 -7.86 7.16
C HIS A 20 -3.63 -6.34 7.12
N CYS A 21 -3.82 -5.75 5.95
CA CYS A 21 -3.62 -4.30 5.76
C CYS A 21 -4.49 -3.47 6.70
N MET A 22 -5.72 -3.92 6.93
CA MET A 22 -6.68 -3.16 7.73
C MET A 22 -6.42 -3.22 9.23
N PHE A 23 -5.41 -3.96 9.67
CA PHE A 23 -5.02 -3.94 11.08
C PHE A 23 -4.38 -2.59 11.45
N CYS A 24 -3.75 -1.93 10.50
CA CYS A 24 -3.04 -0.66 10.74
C CYS A 24 -3.55 0.48 9.88
N HIS A 25 -4.00 0.18 8.67
CA HIS A 25 -4.48 1.19 7.72
C HIS A 25 -6.00 1.19 7.64
N MET A 26 -6.56 2.38 7.48
CA MET A 26 -7.99 2.55 7.17
C MET A 26 -8.09 3.25 5.81
N HIS A 27 -9.30 3.29 5.24
CA HIS A 27 -9.48 3.89 3.92
C HIS A 27 -9.26 5.40 3.92
N ASP A 28 -9.89 6.10 4.86
CA ASP A 28 -9.97 7.56 4.83
C ASP A 28 -9.59 8.25 6.15
N ALA A 29 -9.12 7.50 7.12
CA ALA A 29 -8.72 8.08 8.41
C ALA A 29 -7.45 7.42 8.91
N PRO A 30 -6.54 8.16 9.53
CA PRO A 30 -5.34 7.56 10.11
C PRO A 30 -5.70 6.69 11.32
N PHE A 31 -4.90 5.66 11.53
CA PHE A 31 -5.04 4.80 12.69
C PHE A 31 -3.64 4.50 13.22
N LEU A 32 -3.19 3.25 13.20
CA LEU A 32 -1.82 2.92 13.57
C LEU A 32 -0.83 3.34 12.47
N ALA A 33 -1.33 3.48 11.25
CA ALA A 33 -0.56 3.90 10.08
C ALA A 33 -1.39 4.91 9.30
N PRO A 34 -0.80 5.62 8.31
CA PRO A 34 -1.56 6.52 7.46
C PRO A 34 -2.68 5.80 6.74
N SER A 35 -3.77 6.50 6.46
CA SER A 35 -4.86 5.95 5.67
C SER A 35 -4.42 5.70 4.23
N PHE A 36 -5.13 4.83 3.53
CA PHE A 36 -4.84 4.61 2.11
C PHE A 36 -4.99 5.89 1.31
N GLN A 37 -5.97 6.73 1.66
CA GLN A 37 -6.17 8.01 1.00
C GLN A 37 -4.97 8.95 1.22
N GLN A 38 -4.43 9.00 2.43
CA GLN A 38 -3.26 9.80 2.72
C GLN A 38 -2.04 9.32 1.94
N ILE A 39 -1.87 8.00 1.84
CA ILE A 39 -0.78 7.43 1.06
C ILE A 39 -0.93 7.81 -0.42
N ALA A 40 -2.13 7.67 -0.96
CA ALA A 40 -2.40 8.03 -2.34
C ALA A 40 -2.09 9.49 -2.61
N GLU A 41 -2.54 10.38 -1.75
CA GLU A 41 -2.30 11.81 -1.91
C GLU A 41 -0.83 12.16 -1.87
N ARG A 42 -0.07 11.50 -0.99
CA ARG A 42 1.36 11.78 -0.83
C ARG A 42 2.19 11.27 -1.99
N TYR A 43 1.86 10.09 -2.52
CA TYR A 43 2.75 9.40 -3.47
C TYR A 43 2.23 9.34 -4.90
N ARG A 44 0.99 9.72 -5.15
CA ARG A 44 0.37 9.54 -6.47
C ARG A 44 1.18 10.14 -7.61
N ASP A 45 1.75 11.31 -7.39
CA ASP A 45 2.47 12.03 -8.42
C ASP A 45 3.99 11.92 -8.31
N MET A 46 4.49 11.08 -7.40
CA MET A 46 5.94 10.93 -7.22
C MET A 46 6.49 9.91 -8.20
N PRO A 47 7.57 10.24 -8.92
CA PRO A 47 8.25 9.25 -9.77
C PRO A 47 8.74 8.07 -8.91
N ASN A 48 8.64 6.86 -9.45
CA ASN A 48 9.09 5.64 -8.79
C ASN A 48 8.34 5.28 -7.50
N ALA A 49 7.25 5.98 -7.18
CA ALA A 49 6.49 5.68 -5.97
C ALA A 49 5.97 4.25 -5.96
N SER A 50 5.44 3.77 -7.09
CA SER A 50 4.96 2.39 -7.20
C SER A 50 6.02 1.39 -6.79
N ARG A 51 7.22 1.51 -7.36
CA ARG A 51 8.31 0.59 -7.06
C ARG A 51 8.71 0.65 -5.59
N MET A 52 8.83 1.85 -5.07
CA MET A 52 9.20 2.06 -3.67
C MET A 52 8.19 1.42 -2.73
N LEU A 53 6.90 1.64 -3.00
CA LEU A 53 5.84 1.12 -2.16
C LEU A 53 5.71 -0.40 -2.30
N GLU A 54 5.93 -0.94 -3.50
CA GLU A 54 5.94 -2.39 -3.72
C GLU A 54 7.04 -3.06 -2.90
N GLN A 55 8.23 -2.47 -2.89
CA GLN A 55 9.32 -2.99 -2.07
C GLN A 55 8.99 -2.90 -0.59
N LYS A 56 8.38 -1.79 -0.15
CA LYS A 56 7.97 -1.62 1.23
C LYS A 56 6.95 -2.67 1.63
N LEU A 57 6.01 -2.99 0.78
CA LEU A 57 5.03 -4.04 1.05
C LEU A 57 5.69 -5.40 1.24
N ARG A 58 6.62 -5.73 0.36
CA ARG A 58 7.24 -7.04 0.37
C ARG A 58 8.26 -7.21 1.50
N LEU A 59 9.08 -6.20 1.71
CA LEU A 59 10.24 -6.28 2.60
C LEU A 59 10.01 -5.59 3.94
N GLY A 60 9.01 -4.73 4.04
CA GLY A 60 8.77 -3.97 5.25
C GLY A 60 9.82 -2.91 5.47
N GLY A 61 9.97 -2.52 6.71
CA GLY A 61 11.01 -1.61 7.12
C GLY A 61 10.48 -0.35 7.76
N LYS A 62 11.39 0.60 8.02
CA LYS A 62 11.06 1.84 8.68
C LYS A 62 10.11 2.67 7.83
N ALA A 63 9.12 3.25 8.48
CA ALA A 63 8.16 4.11 7.78
C ALA A 63 8.85 5.36 7.23
N HIS A 64 8.38 5.83 6.09
CA HIS A 64 8.85 7.10 5.53
C HIS A 64 8.23 8.28 6.25
N TRP A 65 7.10 8.05 6.88
CA TRP A 65 6.48 9.00 7.79
C TRP A 65 5.78 8.19 8.89
N GLY A 66 5.49 8.82 10.03
CA GLY A 66 4.89 8.13 11.16
C GLY A 66 5.93 7.37 11.97
N ASP A 67 5.51 6.73 13.04
CA ASP A 67 6.40 6.19 14.04
C ASP A 67 6.59 4.68 13.99
N MET A 68 5.68 3.95 13.34
CA MET A 68 5.72 2.50 13.32
C MET A 68 6.35 1.98 12.05
N ALA A 69 7.22 0.98 12.19
CA ALA A 69 7.74 0.27 11.05
C ALA A 69 6.64 -0.65 10.49
N MET A 70 6.61 -0.80 9.17
CA MET A 70 5.71 -1.71 8.50
C MET A 70 6.34 -3.10 8.47
N PRO A 71 5.65 -4.15 8.95
CA PRO A 71 6.19 -5.50 8.88
C PRO A 71 6.32 -5.98 7.44
N ALA A 72 7.27 -6.89 7.18
CA ALA A 72 7.38 -7.51 5.88
C ALA A 72 6.17 -8.40 5.58
N ALA A 73 5.93 -8.67 4.29
CA ALA A 73 4.79 -9.49 3.88
C ALA A 73 4.78 -10.86 4.55
N VAL A 74 5.94 -11.50 4.68
CA VAL A 74 6.04 -12.81 5.33
C VAL A 74 5.57 -12.80 6.78
N GLU A 75 5.68 -11.64 7.44
CA GLU A 75 5.23 -11.49 8.82
C GLU A 75 3.74 -11.18 8.90
N ARG A 76 3.14 -10.72 7.81
CA ARG A 76 1.73 -10.31 7.78
C ARG A 76 0.79 -11.38 7.25
N GLY A 77 1.30 -12.48 6.73
CA GLY A 77 0.41 -13.52 6.21
C GLY A 77 1.05 -14.40 5.16
N GLY A 78 2.27 -14.09 4.77
CA GLY A 78 3.01 -14.88 3.81
C GLY A 78 3.68 -14.02 2.76
N PRO A 79 4.61 -14.62 2.00
CA PRO A 79 5.34 -13.87 0.99
C PRO A 79 4.40 -13.33 -0.08
N LEU A 80 4.76 -12.17 -0.62
CA LEU A 80 3.96 -11.47 -1.62
C LEU A 80 4.77 -11.40 -2.90
N SER A 81 4.20 -11.87 -4.01
CA SER A 81 4.86 -11.78 -5.30
C SER A 81 4.95 -10.34 -5.78
N ALA A 82 5.86 -10.07 -6.71
CA ALA A 82 5.97 -8.74 -7.28
C ALA A 82 4.66 -8.33 -7.98
N GLU A 83 3.99 -9.27 -8.63
CA GLU A 83 2.72 -9.01 -9.29
C GLU A 83 1.62 -8.62 -8.30
N ASP A 84 1.52 -9.37 -7.21
CA ASP A 84 0.50 -9.08 -6.19
C ASP A 84 0.81 -7.78 -5.46
N ALA A 85 2.09 -7.49 -5.20
CA ALA A 85 2.49 -6.22 -4.61
C ALA A 85 2.11 -5.06 -5.53
N HIS A 86 2.31 -5.23 -6.83
CA HIS A 86 1.92 -4.22 -7.81
C HIS A 86 0.42 -3.98 -7.79
N THR A 87 -0.37 -5.05 -7.76
CA THR A 87 -1.82 -4.96 -7.69
C THR A 87 -2.28 -4.17 -6.47
N LEU A 88 -1.71 -4.47 -5.31
CA LEU A 88 -2.05 -3.77 -4.07
C LEU A 88 -1.67 -2.28 -4.14
N VAL A 89 -0.47 -1.97 -4.63
CA VAL A 89 -0.02 -0.59 -4.70
C VAL A 89 -0.87 0.22 -5.68
N GLN A 90 -1.21 -0.35 -6.83
CA GLN A 90 -2.07 0.34 -7.78
C GLN A 90 -3.43 0.67 -7.17
N TRP A 91 -3.99 -0.27 -6.41
CA TRP A 91 -5.24 -0.01 -5.72
C TRP A 91 -5.09 1.11 -4.67
N VAL A 92 -4.06 1.02 -3.83
CA VAL A 92 -3.82 2.06 -2.80
C VAL A 92 -3.68 3.43 -3.43
N LEU A 93 -2.91 3.54 -4.51
CA LEU A 93 -2.69 4.82 -5.17
C LEU A 93 -3.94 5.34 -5.89
N SER A 94 -4.93 4.48 -6.10
CA SER A 94 -6.20 4.88 -6.72
C SER A 94 -7.20 5.50 -5.74
N GLN A 95 -6.88 5.50 -4.47
CA GLN A 95 -7.79 6.00 -3.42
C GLN A 95 -7.95 7.51 -3.35
#